data_b782eef290a79bfc15a1e28c10373229
#
_entry.id   b782eef290a79bfc15a1e28c10373229
#
_cell.length_a   1.000
_cell.length_b   1.000
_cell.length_c   1.000
_cell.angle_alpha   90.00
_cell.angle_beta   90.00
_cell.angle_gamma   90.00
#
_symmetry.space_group_name_H-M   'P 1'
#
loop_
_entity.id
_entity.type
_entity.pdbx_description
1 polymer ?
#
loop_
_entity_poly.entity_id
_entity_poly.type
_entity_poly.pdbx_seq_one_letter_code
_entity_poly.pdbx_strand_id
1 'polypeptide(L)'
;DDILTMQGILAITYQSLGRLEEASQIQRDVYSGRMQLHGEKHASTHLAALNYTSSLVHLQRYQEVKSVLRKTMPVARRVLGENHEHTLRMRSIYTMALYLDPAATLDDLREAVATLEDTERIARRVLGGAHPLTVEIGSHWLEVRDVLSADEGDVGSLGAALEAMAPGDA
;
A
#
# COMPACT_ATOMS: atom_id res chain seq x y z
N ASP A 1 -1.46 -23.03 15.92
CA ASP A 1 -1.44 -21.56 15.95
C ASP A 1 -0.07 -21.00 16.33
N ASP A 2 0.58 -21.61 17.33
CA ASP A 2 1.89 -21.18 17.83
C ASP A 2 2.99 -21.27 16.77
N ILE A 3 2.98 -22.33 15.95
CA ILE A 3 3.95 -22.51 14.86
C ILE A 3 3.87 -21.33 13.86
N LEU A 4 2.67 -20.93 13.45
CA LEU A 4 2.49 -19.80 12.54
C LEU A 4 2.93 -18.48 13.17
N THR A 5 2.76 -18.33 14.47
CA THR A 5 3.24 -17.17 15.21
C THR A 5 4.77 -17.14 15.24
N MET A 6 5.41 -18.26 15.55
CA MET A 6 6.89 -18.38 15.54
C MET A 6 7.47 -18.16 14.14
N GLN A 7 6.84 -18.70 13.11
CA GLN A 7 7.22 -18.45 11.72
C GLN A 7 7.12 -16.96 11.35
N GLY A 8 6.06 -16.28 11.80
CA GLY A 8 5.91 -14.83 11.60
C GLY A 8 7.05 -14.03 12.23
N ILE A 9 7.46 -14.38 13.46
CA ILE A 9 8.60 -13.75 14.14
C ILE A 9 9.91 -14.03 13.40
N LEU A 10 10.11 -15.28 12.96
CA LEU A 10 11.27 -15.67 12.18
C LEU A 10 11.39 -14.88 10.89
N ALA A 11 10.27 -14.65 10.18
CA ALA A 11 10.25 -13.86 8.97
C ALA A 11 10.67 -12.41 9.21
N ILE A 12 10.25 -11.79 10.32
CA ILE A 12 10.68 -10.45 10.72
C ILE A 12 12.20 -10.42 10.96
N THR A 13 12.74 -11.45 11.58
CA THR A 13 14.19 -11.59 11.78
C THR A 13 14.93 -11.69 10.44
N TYR A 14 14.45 -12.50 9.51
CA TYR A 14 15.04 -12.58 8.17
C TYR A 14 14.98 -11.26 7.42
N GLN A 15 13.88 -10.52 7.55
CA GLN A 15 13.75 -9.19 6.96
C GLN A 15 14.79 -8.21 7.54
N SER A 16 15.02 -8.24 8.85
CA SER A 16 16.03 -7.41 9.52
C SER A 16 17.45 -7.75 9.07
N LEU A 17 17.71 -9.01 8.67
CA LEU A 17 18.98 -9.48 8.13
C LEU A 17 19.14 -9.22 6.62
N GLY A 18 18.18 -8.57 5.97
CA GLY A 18 18.17 -8.33 4.53
C GLY A 18 17.81 -9.56 3.67
N ARG A 19 17.40 -10.68 4.29
CA ARG A 19 16.98 -11.91 3.62
C ARG A 19 15.52 -11.82 3.19
N LEU A 20 15.23 -10.87 2.30
CA LEU A 20 13.88 -10.44 1.98
C LEU A 20 13.03 -11.52 1.29
N GLU A 21 13.62 -12.29 0.37
CA GLU A 21 12.91 -13.35 -0.35
C GLU A 21 12.46 -14.49 0.61
N GLU A 22 13.34 -14.88 1.52
CA GLU A 22 13.05 -15.91 2.51
C GLU A 22 12.00 -15.43 3.51
N ALA A 23 12.10 -14.17 3.96
CA ALA A 23 11.10 -13.55 4.79
C ALA A 23 9.72 -13.53 4.12
N SER A 24 9.67 -13.14 2.84
CA SER A 24 8.44 -13.09 2.06
C SER A 24 7.82 -14.47 1.87
N GLN A 25 8.65 -15.49 1.61
CA GLN A 25 8.16 -16.87 1.49
C GLN A 25 7.51 -17.34 2.79
N ILE A 26 8.16 -17.14 3.93
CA ILE A 26 7.62 -17.50 5.24
C ILE A 26 6.32 -16.72 5.54
N GLN A 27 6.28 -15.41 5.26
CA GLN A 27 5.08 -14.60 5.46
C GLN A 27 3.91 -15.07 4.59
N ARG A 28 4.17 -15.50 3.35
CA ARG A 28 3.16 -16.11 2.47
C ARG A 28 2.58 -17.38 3.08
N ASP A 29 3.45 -18.24 3.62
CA ASP A 29 3.03 -19.51 4.22
C ASP A 29 2.23 -19.26 5.51
N VAL A 30 2.63 -18.29 6.33
CA VAL A 30 1.87 -17.83 7.51
C VAL A 30 0.50 -17.29 7.11
N TYR A 31 0.42 -16.45 6.08
CA TYR A 31 -0.85 -15.92 5.59
C TYR A 31 -1.79 -17.03 5.09
N SER A 32 -1.25 -17.96 4.30
CA SER A 32 -2.01 -19.13 3.81
C SER A 32 -2.48 -20.03 4.94
N GLY A 33 -1.63 -20.31 5.92
CA GLY A 33 -1.97 -21.09 7.09
C GLY A 33 -3.03 -20.43 7.96
N ARG A 34 -2.93 -19.12 8.21
CA ARG A 34 -3.97 -18.36 8.94
C ARG A 34 -5.30 -18.35 8.20
N MET A 35 -5.26 -18.21 6.87
CA MET A 35 -6.45 -18.27 6.03
C MET A 35 -7.16 -19.63 6.13
N GLN A 36 -6.40 -20.72 6.10
CA GLN A 36 -6.94 -22.08 6.22
C GLN A 36 -7.49 -22.37 7.64
N LEU A 37 -6.78 -21.92 8.67
CA LEU A 37 -7.10 -22.24 10.05
C LEU A 37 -8.25 -21.39 10.62
N HIS A 38 -8.29 -20.10 10.27
CA HIS A 38 -9.22 -19.14 10.88
C HIS A 38 -10.18 -18.49 9.88
N GLY A 39 -9.88 -18.63 8.58
CA GLY A 39 -10.68 -18.00 7.52
C GLY A 39 -10.37 -16.51 7.31
N GLU A 40 -11.01 -15.94 6.31
CA GLU A 40 -10.76 -14.56 5.85
C GLU A 40 -11.20 -13.47 6.85
N LYS A 41 -12.13 -13.77 7.75
CA LYS A 41 -12.70 -12.79 8.69
C LYS A 41 -11.92 -12.65 9.99
N HIS A 42 -10.92 -13.47 10.24
CA HIS A 42 -10.20 -13.47 11.49
C HIS A 42 -9.11 -12.38 11.52
N ALA A 43 -8.97 -11.69 12.64
CA ALA A 43 -8.00 -10.59 12.77
C ALA A 43 -6.55 -11.03 12.51
N SER A 44 -6.18 -12.27 12.92
CA SER A 44 -4.83 -12.79 12.68
C SER A 44 -4.55 -13.05 11.19
N THR A 45 -5.57 -13.34 10.38
CA THR A 45 -5.46 -13.46 8.93
C THR A 45 -5.17 -12.10 8.29
N HIS A 46 -5.84 -11.05 8.77
CA HIS A 46 -5.57 -9.68 8.32
C HIS A 46 -4.17 -9.19 8.69
N LEU A 47 -3.71 -9.51 9.92
CA LEU A 47 -2.34 -9.19 10.32
C LEU A 47 -1.30 -9.95 9.47
N ALA A 48 -1.53 -11.23 9.19
CA ALA A 48 -0.65 -12.01 8.33
C ALA A 48 -0.63 -11.47 6.89
N ALA A 49 -1.77 -11.01 6.36
CA ALA A 49 -1.83 -10.35 5.05
C ALA A 49 -1.02 -9.04 5.04
N LEU A 50 -1.09 -8.22 6.10
CA LEU A 50 -0.28 -7.01 6.26
C LEU A 50 1.21 -7.32 6.23
N ASN A 51 1.66 -8.28 7.02
CA ASN A 51 3.08 -8.66 7.07
C ASN A 51 3.56 -9.19 5.72
N TYR A 52 2.78 -10.03 5.06
CA TYR A 52 3.10 -10.55 3.73
C TYR A 52 3.18 -9.43 2.69
N THR A 53 2.19 -8.53 2.63
CA THR A 53 2.20 -7.43 1.66
C THR A 53 3.30 -6.42 1.94
N SER A 54 3.65 -6.17 3.21
CA SER A 54 4.84 -5.37 3.57
C SER A 54 6.13 -5.99 3.03
N SER A 55 6.31 -7.31 3.17
CA SER A 55 7.47 -8.01 2.59
C SER A 55 7.51 -7.90 1.05
N LEU A 56 6.35 -7.95 0.39
CA LEU A 56 6.26 -7.78 -1.06
C LEU A 56 6.62 -6.37 -1.52
N VAL A 57 6.30 -5.32 -0.74
CA VAL A 57 6.73 -3.94 -1.03
C VAL A 57 8.25 -3.83 -1.00
N HIS A 58 8.91 -4.41 0.01
CA HIS A 58 10.38 -4.42 0.07
C HIS A 58 11.04 -5.14 -1.11
N LEU A 59 10.34 -6.11 -1.69
CA LEU A 59 10.76 -6.83 -2.91
C LEU A 59 10.30 -6.16 -4.20
N GLN A 60 9.64 -5.00 -4.13
CA GLN A 60 9.07 -4.28 -5.28
C GLN A 60 8.07 -5.12 -6.10
N ARG A 61 7.42 -6.11 -5.45
CA ARG A 61 6.42 -6.98 -6.08
C ARG A 61 5.02 -6.37 -6.00
N TYR A 62 4.88 -5.15 -6.54
CA TYR A 62 3.70 -4.30 -6.38
C TYR A 62 2.41 -4.89 -6.93
N GLN A 63 2.47 -5.64 -8.03
CA GLN A 63 1.29 -6.30 -8.61
C GLN A 63 0.72 -7.37 -7.67
N GLU A 64 1.58 -8.07 -6.94
CA GLU A 64 1.14 -9.04 -5.93
C GLU A 64 0.55 -8.36 -4.71
N VAL A 65 1.14 -7.25 -4.25
CA VAL A 65 0.54 -6.40 -3.20
C VAL A 65 -0.88 -6.00 -3.58
N LYS A 66 -1.06 -5.44 -4.79
CA LYS A 66 -2.38 -5.04 -5.31
C LYS A 66 -3.35 -6.24 -5.34
N SER A 67 -2.89 -7.39 -5.80
CA SER A 67 -3.72 -8.62 -5.87
C SER A 67 -4.19 -9.11 -4.49
N VAL A 68 -3.30 -9.14 -3.50
CA VAL A 68 -3.61 -9.58 -2.13
C VAL A 68 -4.56 -8.58 -1.45
N LEU A 69 -4.25 -7.28 -1.51
CA LEU A 69 -5.02 -6.25 -0.79
C LEU A 69 -6.39 -5.99 -1.42
N ARG A 70 -6.54 -6.11 -2.73
CA ARG A 70 -7.87 -6.03 -3.38
C ARG A 70 -8.84 -7.09 -2.86
N LYS A 71 -8.35 -8.25 -2.44
CA LYS A 71 -9.16 -9.32 -1.84
C LYS A 71 -9.38 -9.12 -0.33
N THR A 72 -8.31 -8.74 0.39
CA THR A 72 -8.31 -8.75 1.86
C THR A 72 -8.87 -7.46 2.45
N MET A 73 -8.59 -6.31 1.86
CA MET A 73 -8.97 -5.00 2.40
C MET A 73 -10.50 -4.81 2.51
N PRO A 74 -11.36 -5.21 1.52
CA PRO A 74 -12.80 -5.11 1.69
C PRO A 74 -13.34 -5.94 2.87
N VAL A 75 -12.73 -7.09 3.14
CA VAL A 75 -13.10 -7.94 4.28
C VAL A 75 -12.65 -7.30 5.58
N ALA A 76 -11.41 -6.80 5.65
CA ALA A 76 -10.88 -6.09 6.81
C ALA A 76 -11.74 -4.86 7.16
N ARG A 77 -12.12 -4.05 6.18
CA ARG A 77 -13.02 -2.90 6.35
C ARG A 77 -14.36 -3.29 6.98
N ARG A 78 -14.95 -4.41 6.54
CA ARG A 78 -16.23 -4.91 7.05
C ARG A 78 -16.13 -5.47 8.46
N VAL A 79 -15.03 -6.17 8.78
CA VAL A 79 -14.85 -6.90 10.05
C VAL A 79 -14.25 -6.02 11.13
N LEU A 80 -13.22 -5.26 10.80
CA LEU A 80 -12.50 -4.41 11.75
C LEU A 80 -13.03 -2.97 11.76
N GLY A 81 -13.60 -2.52 10.65
CA GLY A 81 -14.03 -1.13 10.44
C GLY A 81 -13.01 -0.30 9.67
N GLU A 82 -13.49 0.81 9.12
CA GLU A 82 -12.69 1.77 8.34
C GLU A 82 -11.59 2.44 9.17
N ASN A 83 -11.85 2.65 10.44
CA ASN A 83 -10.98 3.40 11.37
C ASN A 83 -9.96 2.50 12.08
N HIS A 84 -9.99 1.19 11.86
CA HIS A 84 -9.07 0.27 12.52
C HIS A 84 -7.65 0.42 11.97
N GLU A 85 -6.64 0.41 12.83
CA GLU A 85 -5.24 0.59 12.46
C GLU A 85 -4.80 -0.33 11.31
N HIS A 86 -5.18 -1.63 11.35
CA HIS A 86 -4.86 -2.57 10.27
C HIS A 86 -5.51 -2.16 8.94
N THR A 87 -6.73 -1.65 8.96
CA THR A 87 -7.41 -1.16 7.76
C THR A 87 -6.69 0.05 7.17
N LEU A 88 -6.30 1.00 8.02
CA LEU A 88 -5.54 2.18 7.60
C LEU A 88 -4.16 1.80 7.04
N ARG A 89 -3.49 0.84 7.68
CA ARG A 89 -2.20 0.32 7.21
C ARG A 89 -2.32 -0.41 5.87
N MET A 90 -3.37 -1.21 5.66
CA MET A 90 -3.65 -1.85 4.36
C MET A 90 -3.86 -0.82 3.26
N ARG A 91 -4.59 0.27 3.55
CA ARG A 91 -4.81 1.36 2.60
C ARG A 91 -3.48 2.04 2.23
N SER A 92 -2.62 2.31 3.22
CA SER A 92 -1.29 2.89 2.99
C SER A 92 -0.41 1.97 2.12
N ILE A 93 -0.32 0.68 2.44
CA ILE A 93 0.46 -0.29 1.64
C ILE A 93 -0.09 -0.44 0.23
N TYR A 94 -1.42 -0.43 0.05
CA TYR A 94 -2.04 -0.50 -1.27
C TYR A 94 -1.68 0.72 -2.13
N THR A 95 -1.72 1.91 -1.55
CA THR A 95 -1.34 3.14 -2.26
C THR A 95 0.15 3.19 -2.58
N MET A 96 1.03 2.69 -1.70
CA MET A 96 2.45 2.51 -2.04
C MET A 96 2.61 1.64 -3.29
N ALA A 97 1.85 0.55 -3.39
CA ALA A 97 1.90 -0.32 -4.57
C ALA A 97 1.28 0.31 -5.83
N LEU A 98 0.46 1.36 -5.71
CA LEU A 98 -0.02 2.13 -6.85
C LEU A 98 1.06 3.06 -7.39
N TYR A 99 1.69 3.88 -6.55
CA TYR A 99 2.59 4.94 -7.02
C TYR A 99 4.06 4.54 -7.14
N LEU A 100 4.53 3.49 -6.43
CA LEU A 100 5.89 2.98 -6.55
C LEU A 100 6.07 1.98 -7.70
N ASP A 101 4.98 1.49 -8.28
CA ASP A 101 5.04 0.58 -9.42
C ASP A 101 5.62 1.32 -10.64
N PRO A 102 6.71 0.85 -11.27
CA PRO A 102 7.25 1.49 -12.48
C PRO A 102 6.24 1.56 -13.63
N ALA A 103 5.18 0.76 -13.60
CA ALA A 103 4.08 0.77 -14.57
C ALA A 103 2.87 1.59 -14.08
N ALA A 104 3.04 2.43 -13.04
CA ALA A 104 1.96 3.28 -12.53
C ALA A 104 1.46 4.23 -13.62
N THR A 105 0.15 4.37 -13.69
CA THR A 105 -0.52 5.31 -14.58
C THR A 105 -0.88 6.60 -13.82
N LEU A 106 -1.17 7.68 -14.54
CA LEU A 106 -1.73 8.91 -13.94
C LEU A 106 -2.97 8.63 -13.09
N ASP A 107 -3.81 7.70 -13.50
CA ASP A 107 -5.00 7.33 -12.73
C ASP A 107 -4.63 6.60 -11.44
N ASP A 108 -3.59 5.75 -11.46
CA ASP A 108 -3.05 5.13 -10.24
C ASP A 108 -2.50 6.19 -9.27
N LEU A 109 -1.79 7.21 -9.77
CA LEU A 109 -1.27 8.30 -8.95
C LEU A 109 -2.41 9.13 -8.33
N ARG A 110 -3.43 9.47 -9.11
CA ARG A 110 -4.61 10.20 -8.62
C ARG A 110 -5.38 9.38 -7.57
N GLU A 111 -5.58 8.09 -7.81
CA GLU A 111 -6.20 7.17 -6.81
C GLU A 111 -5.36 7.13 -5.53
N ALA A 112 -4.04 7.06 -5.64
CA ALA A 112 -3.13 7.03 -4.49
C ALA A 112 -3.22 8.33 -3.68
N VAL A 113 -3.17 9.51 -4.32
CA VAL A 113 -3.30 10.81 -3.64
C VAL A 113 -4.62 10.89 -2.88
N ALA A 114 -5.75 10.64 -3.55
CA ALA A 114 -7.07 10.73 -2.94
C ALA A 114 -7.24 9.74 -1.77
N THR A 115 -6.72 8.52 -1.93
CA THR A 115 -6.80 7.49 -0.88
C THR A 115 -5.92 7.83 0.32
N LEU A 116 -4.70 8.35 0.11
CA LEU A 116 -3.80 8.73 1.20
C LEU A 116 -4.33 9.96 1.96
N GLU A 117 -4.87 10.95 1.26
CA GLU A 117 -5.48 12.12 1.88
C GLU A 117 -6.62 11.73 2.83
N ASP A 118 -7.55 10.87 2.37
CA ASP A 118 -8.62 10.37 3.21
C ASP A 118 -8.11 9.52 4.37
N THR A 119 -7.11 8.66 4.10
CA THR A 119 -6.51 7.78 5.11
C THR A 119 -5.78 8.58 6.20
N GLU A 120 -5.02 9.60 5.82
CA GLU A 120 -4.32 10.50 6.75
C GLU A 120 -5.31 11.28 7.63
N ARG A 121 -6.37 11.82 7.03
CA ARG A 121 -7.43 12.50 7.75
C ARG A 121 -8.10 11.60 8.79
N ILE A 122 -8.37 10.34 8.44
CA ILE A 122 -8.92 9.35 9.39
C ILE A 122 -7.89 9.00 10.46
N ALA A 123 -6.64 8.69 10.09
CA ALA A 123 -5.57 8.34 11.02
C ALA A 123 -5.32 9.46 12.04
N ARG A 124 -5.25 10.71 11.60
CA ARG A 124 -5.07 11.88 12.46
C ARG A 124 -6.22 12.02 13.48
N ARG A 125 -7.44 11.76 13.05
CA ARG A 125 -8.62 11.82 13.93
C ARG A 125 -8.66 10.69 14.96
N VAL A 126 -8.26 9.48 14.57
CA VAL A 126 -8.43 8.26 15.38
C VAL A 126 -7.21 7.96 16.24
N LEU A 127 -6.02 8.11 15.67
CA LEU A 127 -4.76 7.77 16.31
C LEU A 127 -4.01 9.01 16.85
N GLY A 128 -4.35 10.19 16.33
CA GLY A 128 -3.65 11.44 16.62
C GLY A 128 -2.55 11.76 15.61
N GLY A 129 -2.22 13.06 15.50
CA GLY A 129 -1.27 13.55 14.50
C GLY A 129 0.19 13.11 14.72
N ALA A 130 0.57 12.78 15.96
CA ALA A 130 1.92 12.32 16.32
C ALA A 130 2.07 10.78 16.26
N HIS A 131 1.02 10.05 15.96
CA HIS A 131 1.10 8.58 15.87
C HIS A 131 1.98 8.17 14.69
N PRO A 132 2.90 7.18 14.85
CA PRO A 132 3.84 6.78 13.79
C PRO A 132 3.18 6.49 12.45
N LEU A 133 2.06 5.76 12.46
CA LEU A 133 1.31 5.46 11.23
C LEU A 133 0.72 6.73 10.58
N THR A 134 0.26 7.70 11.36
CA THR A 134 -0.25 8.97 10.81
C THR A 134 0.85 9.76 10.12
N VAL A 135 2.03 9.81 10.74
CA VAL A 135 3.20 10.48 10.18
C VAL A 135 3.67 9.78 8.89
N GLU A 136 3.74 8.46 8.91
CA GLU A 136 4.09 7.63 7.74
C GLU A 136 3.13 7.87 6.56
N ILE A 137 1.82 7.81 6.80
CA ILE A 137 0.81 8.07 5.77
C ILE A 137 0.93 9.49 5.22
N GLY A 138 1.16 10.49 6.09
CA GLY A 138 1.35 11.88 5.67
C GLY A 138 2.59 12.06 4.80
N SER A 139 3.69 11.35 5.10
CA SER A 139 4.90 11.37 4.27
C SER A 139 4.65 10.78 2.88
N HIS A 140 3.98 9.63 2.80
CA HIS A 140 3.62 9.02 1.52
C HIS A 140 2.66 9.91 0.69
N TRP A 141 1.73 10.60 1.35
CA TRP A 141 0.84 11.54 0.67
C TRP A 141 1.58 12.71 0.03
N LEU A 142 2.55 13.29 0.73
CA LEU A 142 3.39 14.36 0.19
C LEU A 142 4.21 13.85 -1.01
N GLU A 143 4.83 12.69 -0.87
CA GLU A 143 5.65 12.07 -1.91
C GLU A 143 4.86 11.83 -3.21
N VAL A 144 3.72 11.15 -3.13
CA VAL A 144 2.92 10.85 -4.32
C VAL A 144 2.31 12.10 -4.95
N ARG A 145 1.94 13.11 -4.16
CA ARG A 145 1.46 14.40 -4.66
C ARG A 145 2.53 15.13 -5.47
N ASP A 146 3.76 15.09 -5.00
CA ASP A 146 4.88 15.73 -5.70
C ASP A 146 5.19 15.01 -7.02
N VAL A 147 5.13 13.65 -7.03
CA VAL A 147 5.24 12.85 -8.26
C VAL A 147 4.12 13.19 -9.25
N LEU A 148 2.87 13.23 -8.81
CA LEU A 148 1.73 13.57 -9.66
C LEU A 148 1.86 14.98 -10.26
N SER A 149 2.28 15.96 -9.44
CA SER A 149 2.47 17.36 -9.89
C SER A 149 3.56 17.48 -10.97
N ALA A 150 4.64 16.69 -10.85
CA ALA A 150 5.72 16.67 -11.85
C ALA A 150 5.22 16.08 -13.18
N ASP A 151 4.46 14.99 -13.12
CA ASP A 151 3.95 14.29 -14.30
C ASP A 151 2.87 15.13 -15.04
N GLU A 152 1.95 15.77 -14.31
CA GLU A 152 0.97 16.70 -14.90
C GLU A 152 1.63 17.95 -15.49
N GLY A 153 2.73 18.42 -14.92
CA GLY A 153 3.53 19.53 -15.48
C GLY A 153 4.20 19.17 -16.80
N ASP A 154 4.71 17.96 -16.95
CA ASP A 154 5.34 17.47 -18.18
C ASP A 154 4.31 17.30 -19.31
N VAL A 155 3.15 16.71 -19.02
CA VAL A 155 2.02 16.58 -19.95
C VAL A 155 1.49 17.95 -20.38
N GLY A 156 1.37 18.90 -19.46
CA GLY A 156 0.96 20.28 -19.75
C GLY A 156 1.95 20.99 -20.65
N SER A 157 3.25 20.80 -20.46
CA SER A 157 4.32 21.34 -21.31
C SER A 157 4.28 20.78 -22.72
N LEU A 158 4.05 19.48 -22.89
CA LEU A 158 3.87 18.81 -24.18
C LEU A 158 2.60 19.28 -24.91
N GLY A 159 1.49 19.45 -24.21
CA GLY A 159 0.24 19.98 -24.75
C GLY A 159 0.39 21.40 -25.28
N ALA A 160 1.02 22.28 -24.52
CA ALA A 160 1.30 23.67 -24.92
C ALA A 160 2.27 23.73 -26.12
N ALA A 161 3.26 22.84 -26.18
CA ALA A 161 4.18 22.74 -27.34
C ALA A 161 3.47 22.27 -28.59
N LEU A 162 2.54 21.32 -28.49
CA LEU A 162 1.73 20.85 -29.63
C LEU A 162 0.74 21.91 -30.11
N GLU A 163 0.12 22.67 -29.24
CA GLU A 163 -0.75 23.80 -29.63
C GLU A 163 0.03 24.93 -30.31
N ALA A 164 1.26 25.21 -29.84
CA ALA A 164 2.13 26.20 -30.46
C ALA A 164 2.65 25.80 -31.86
N MET A 165 2.65 24.48 -32.15
CA MET A 165 3.05 23.93 -33.45
C MET A 165 1.88 23.71 -34.41
N ALA A 166 0.63 23.94 -34.01
CA ALA A 166 -0.53 23.85 -34.88
C ALA A 166 -0.42 24.96 -35.93
N PRO A 167 -0.47 24.66 -37.26
CA PRO A 167 -0.44 25.68 -38.29
C PRO A 167 -1.68 26.56 -38.14
N GLY A 168 -1.46 27.86 -37.91
CA GLY A 168 -2.55 28.82 -37.92
C GLY A 168 -3.23 28.77 -39.28
N ASP A 169 -4.55 28.56 -39.24
CA ASP A 169 -5.40 28.68 -40.43
C ASP A 169 -5.25 30.08 -41.00
N ALA A 170 -4.63 30.15 -42.20
CA ALA A 170 -4.53 31.33 -43.06
C ALA A 170 -5.54 31.26 -44.19
#